data_ea2edbb20df9459f052618b196ad026e
#
_entry.id   ea2edbb20df9459f052618b196ad026e
#
_cell.length_a   1.000
_cell.length_b   1.000
_cell.length_c   1.000
_cell.angle_alpha   90.00
_cell.angle_beta   90.00
_cell.angle_gamma   90.00
#
_symmetry.space_group_name_H-M   'P 1'
#
loop_
_entity.id
_entity.type
_entity.pdbx_description
1 polymer ?
#
loop_
_entity_poly.entity_id
_entity_poly.type
_entity_poly.pdbx_seq_one_letter_code
_entity_poly.pdbx_strand_id
1 'polypeptide(L)'
;MTLDAPERAAALIASATSADLRRARALLDADPALARHDLACACATGEVDEVSRRLAARPVAVSEPTGPNGWQPILYACFSRLLRGDARRAPGIREVVRRLLDAGADPDASFIHDGDWLQVALYGAAGIAGDPELTRMLLEAGADPTDDRDGYHGNEVLYHACEFPDPTCAMLVIDAGARADLVDYDLGRALNFPRPEMIEMFCTHGARPSAGNLHQAVWRRRPPRTVAALIDAGAPIDAPDEHGLTALQIAVRWGEETVAAVLRERGADETMVTATDRGIGACISGAEPHVPTGIVRSELDEMMVLSIQGGHLAATRRLLDAGARIDGDPKSEESPLGQACWRGRAELTRELVERGAALTFRDGGSAIGAALHGSRHCHDPEGGPSMQTVDEIPSDRYAEVLRILLAAGATVPDRLGESGARGTTLVAELGIDPPD
;
A
#
# COMPACT_ATOMS: atom_id res chain seq x y z
N MET A 1 -11.76 -33.34 -9.98
CA MET A 1 -10.87 -34.22 -9.17
C MET A 1 -10.90 -33.77 -7.74
N THR A 2 -11.20 -34.61 -6.77
CA THR A 2 -11.07 -34.27 -5.34
C THR A 2 -9.61 -34.39 -4.97
N LEU A 3 -9.01 -33.32 -4.42
CA LEU A 3 -7.64 -33.32 -3.92
C LEU A 3 -7.46 -34.39 -2.83
N ASP A 4 -6.32 -35.06 -2.79
CA ASP A 4 -5.96 -35.95 -1.70
C ASP A 4 -5.55 -35.18 -0.43
N ALA A 5 -5.25 -35.87 0.69
CA ALA A 5 -4.94 -35.21 1.94
C ALA A 5 -3.65 -34.36 1.89
N PRO A 6 -2.53 -34.82 1.30
CA PRO A 6 -1.33 -34.00 1.09
C PRO A 6 -1.59 -32.77 0.20
N GLU A 7 -2.33 -32.92 -0.89
CA GLU A 7 -2.68 -31.80 -1.79
C GLU A 7 -3.54 -30.77 -1.08
N ARG A 8 -4.50 -31.18 -0.23
CA ARG A 8 -5.31 -30.27 0.59
C ARG A 8 -4.49 -29.57 1.66
N ALA A 9 -3.51 -30.25 2.26
CA ALA A 9 -2.59 -29.66 3.23
C ALA A 9 -1.70 -28.59 2.56
N ALA A 10 -1.16 -28.87 1.38
CA ALA A 10 -0.42 -27.88 0.60
C ALA A 10 -1.29 -26.69 0.20
N ALA A 11 -2.55 -26.92 -0.21
CA ALA A 11 -3.50 -25.86 -0.51
C ALA A 11 -3.86 -25.04 0.72
N LEU A 12 -3.95 -25.63 1.91
CA LEU A 12 -4.16 -24.91 3.18
C LEU A 12 -2.98 -23.98 3.47
N ILE A 13 -1.75 -24.47 3.38
CA ILE A 13 -0.54 -23.66 3.61
C ILE A 13 -0.49 -22.51 2.59
N ALA A 14 -0.64 -22.79 1.30
CA ALA A 14 -0.64 -21.75 0.27
C ALA A 14 -1.70 -20.66 0.54
N SER A 15 -2.90 -21.04 0.98
CA SER A 15 -3.98 -20.10 1.28
C SER A 15 -3.77 -19.37 2.62
N ALA A 16 -3.19 -20.00 3.64
CA ALA A 16 -2.92 -19.39 4.93
C ALA A 16 -1.77 -18.40 4.87
N THR A 17 -0.79 -18.60 3.98
CA THR A 17 0.36 -17.70 3.79
C THR A 17 0.15 -16.68 2.66
N SER A 18 -0.96 -16.74 1.94
CA SER A 18 -1.38 -15.77 0.93
C SER A 18 -2.61 -14.96 1.40
N ALA A 19 -3.09 -14.06 0.55
CA ALA A 19 -4.29 -13.25 0.84
C ALA A 19 -5.62 -14.04 0.76
N ASP A 20 -5.62 -15.33 0.38
CA ASP A 20 -6.84 -16.13 0.19
C ASP A 20 -7.31 -16.83 1.49
N LEU A 21 -7.60 -16.04 2.50
CA LEU A 21 -8.10 -16.54 3.79
C LEU A 21 -9.46 -17.24 3.70
N ARG A 22 -10.28 -16.89 2.71
CA ARG A 22 -11.59 -17.56 2.51
C ARG A 22 -11.37 -19.04 2.18
N ARG A 23 -10.42 -19.34 1.31
CA ARG A 23 -10.07 -20.72 0.96
C ARG A 23 -9.45 -21.47 2.13
N ALA A 24 -8.54 -20.83 2.89
CA ALA A 24 -7.95 -21.44 4.08
C ALA A 24 -9.04 -21.85 5.09
N ARG A 25 -9.99 -20.96 5.38
CA ARG A 25 -11.14 -21.24 6.27
C ARG A 25 -12.02 -22.36 5.72
N ALA A 26 -12.39 -22.30 4.45
CA ALA A 26 -13.22 -23.33 3.82
C ALA A 26 -12.58 -24.73 3.90
N LEU A 27 -11.26 -24.84 3.72
CA LEU A 27 -10.53 -26.09 3.87
C LEU A 27 -10.56 -26.61 5.31
N LEU A 28 -10.37 -25.73 6.29
CA LEU A 28 -10.41 -26.08 7.72
C LEU A 28 -11.81 -26.43 8.21
N ASP A 29 -12.85 -25.77 7.69
CA ASP A 29 -14.24 -26.05 8.03
C ASP A 29 -14.69 -27.40 7.43
N ALA A 30 -14.23 -27.73 6.22
CA ALA A 30 -14.53 -29.00 5.55
C ALA A 30 -13.78 -30.18 6.18
N ASP A 31 -12.56 -29.97 6.64
CA ASP A 31 -11.71 -30.99 7.26
C ASP A 31 -10.81 -30.40 8.36
N PRO A 32 -11.31 -30.28 9.60
CA PRO A 32 -10.52 -29.76 10.71
C PRO A 32 -9.25 -30.55 11.02
N ALA A 33 -9.14 -31.82 10.58
CA ALA A 33 -7.95 -32.61 10.80
C ALA A 33 -6.75 -32.12 9.96
N LEU A 34 -6.98 -31.38 8.87
CA LEU A 34 -5.92 -30.76 8.09
C LEU A 34 -5.01 -29.86 8.91
N ALA A 35 -5.55 -29.17 9.93
CA ALA A 35 -4.76 -28.36 10.84
C ALA A 35 -3.61 -29.11 11.52
N ARG A 36 -3.76 -30.46 11.65
CA ARG A 36 -2.79 -31.36 12.33
C ARG A 36 -2.11 -32.32 11.35
N HIS A 37 -2.29 -32.13 10.05
CA HIS A 37 -1.77 -33.04 9.02
C HIS A 37 -0.25 -33.23 9.17
N ASP A 38 0.49 -32.15 9.23
CA ASP A 38 1.93 -32.13 9.43
C ASP A 38 2.36 -30.96 10.35
N LEU A 39 3.68 -30.79 10.55
CA LEU A 39 4.20 -29.73 11.42
C LEU A 39 3.94 -28.33 10.82
N ALA A 40 4.04 -28.18 9.49
CA ALA A 40 3.79 -26.92 8.82
C ALA A 40 2.33 -26.47 8.99
N CYS A 41 1.37 -27.37 8.78
CA CYS A 41 -0.05 -27.11 9.01
C CYS A 41 -0.32 -26.74 10.46
N ALA A 42 0.25 -27.49 11.42
CA ALA A 42 0.07 -27.24 12.84
C ALA A 42 0.62 -25.85 13.26
N CYS A 43 1.77 -25.45 12.72
CA CYS A 43 2.34 -24.13 12.94
C CYS A 43 1.49 -23.02 12.33
N ALA A 44 1.11 -23.15 11.07
CA ALA A 44 0.32 -22.12 10.37
C ALA A 44 -1.08 -21.91 10.94
N THR A 45 -1.64 -22.91 11.63
CA THR A 45 -3.01 -22.88 12.16
C THR A 45 -3.11 -22.76 13.68
N GLY A 46 -1.96 -22.79 14.39
CA GLY A 46 -1.90 -22.59 15.84
C GLY A 46 -2.28 -23.84 16.68
N GLU A 47 -1.98 -25.05 16.19
CA GLU A 47 -2.26 -26.32 16.89
C GLU A 47 -1.15 -26.64 17.92
N VAL A 48 -1.15 -25.93 19.05
CA VAL A 48 -0.09 -25.93 20.08
C VAL A 48 0.28 -27.34 20.57
N ASP A 49 -0.73 -28.16 20.91
CA ASP A 49 -0.50 -29.51 21.44
C ASP A 49 0.16 -30.41 20.40
N GLU A 50 -0.24 -30.28 19.12
CA GLU A 50 0.32 -31.06 18.03
C GLU A 50 1.77 -30.66 17.74
N VAL A 51 2.09 -29.34 17.74
CA VAL A 51 3.46 -28.85 17.62
C VAL A 51 4.31 -29.40 18.76
N SER A 52 3.85 -29.25 20.00
CA SER A 52 4.56 -29.75 21.19
C SER A 52 4.82 -31.25 21.15
N ARG A 53 3.83 -32.04 20.73
CA ARG A 53 3.93 -33.49 20.57
C ARG A 53 5.00 -33.87 19.53
N ARG A 54 5.00 -33.20 18.37
CA ARG A 54 5.96 -33.47 17.28
C ARG A 54 7.39 -33.09 17.69
N LEU A 55 7.59 -31.93 18.34
CA LEU A 55 8.90 -31.52 18.83
C LEU A 55 9.42 -32.44 19.93
N ALA A 56 8.56 -32.91 20.83
CA ALA A 56 8.96 -33.90 21.85
C ALA A 56 9.40 -35.24 21.23
N ALA A 57 8.75 -35.66 20.16
CA ALA A 57 9.13 -36.89 19.43
C ALA A 57 10.40 -36.72 18.59
N ARG A 58 10.67 -35.51 18.07
CA ARG A 58 11.82 -35.20 17.22
C ARG A 58 12.29 -33.77 17.45
N PRO A 59 13.12 -33.50 18.46
CA PRO A 59 13.54 -32.12 18.80
C PRO A 59 14.20 -31.35 17.65
N VAL A 60 15.00 -32.01 16.82
CA VAL A 60 15.66 -31.38 15.65
C VAL A 60 14.70 -30.82 14.61
N ALA A 61 13.43 -31.26 14.62
CA ALA A 61 12.42 -30.74 13.71
C ALA A 61 12.13 -29.24 13.89
N VAL A 62 12.57 -28.61 15.00
CA VAL A 62 12.41 -27.18 15.28
C VAL A 62 13.10 -26.31 14.22
N SER A 63 14.21 -26.74 13.65
CA SER A 63 15.03 -26.03 12.68
C SER A 63 15.08 -26.67 11.29
N GLU A 64 14.53 -27.88 11.15
CA GLU A 64 14.56 -28.57 9.87
C GLU A 64 13.49 -28.03 8.91
N PRO A 65 13.84 -27.87 7.61
CA PRO A 65 12.85 -27.55 6.57
C PRO A 65 11.72 -28.59 6.55
N THR A 66 10.47 -28.10 6.47
CA THR A 66 9.27 -28.94 6.49
C THR A 66 8.19 -28.39 5.56
N GLY A 67 7.14 -29.17 5.34
CA GLY A 67 5.96 -28.77 4.56
C GLY A 67 6.25 -28.45 3.10
N PRO A 68 5.25 -27.95 2.38
CA PRO A 68 5.31 -27.79 0.93
C PRO A 68 6.31 -26.72 0.46
N ASN A 69 6.58 -25.69 1.28
CA ASN A 69 7.48 -24.60 0.93
C ASN A 69 8.94 -24.91 1.33
N GLY A 70 9.21 -25.99 2.06
CA GLY A 70 10.53 -26.29 2.60
C GLY A 70 11.03 -25.27 3.64
N TRP A 71 10.12 -24.58 4.33
CA TRP A 71 10.46 -23.58 5.34
C TRP A 71 10.72 -24.23 6.70
N GLN A 72 11.46 -23.53 7.55
CA GLN A 72 11.52 -23.87 8.98
C GLN A 72 10.15 -23.64 9.62
N PRO A 73 9.78 -24.42 10.66
CA PRO A 73 8.45 -24.39 11.27
C PRO A 73 7.98 -23.00 11.72
N ILE A 74 8.89 -22.18 12.27
CA ILE A 74 8.58 -20.83 12.77
C ILE A 74 8.06 -19.90 11.65
N LEU A 75 8.56 -20.05 10.42
CA LEU A 75 8.13 -19.25 9.29
C LEU A 75 6.67 -19.50 8.94
N TYR A 76 6.18 -20.75 9.02
CA TYR A 76 4.76 -21.03 8.77
C TYR A 76 3.84 -20.34 9.76
N ALA A 77 4.27 -20.20 11.01
CA ALA A 77 3.51 -19.48 12.03
C ALA A 77 3.57 -17.96 11.79
N CYS A 78 4.77 -17.39 11.58
CA CYS A 78 4.96 -15.96 11.41
C CYS A 78 4.31 -15.41 10.13
N PHE A 79 4.33 -16.17 9.03
CA PHE A 79 3.71 -15.77 7.76
C PHE A 79 2.23 -16.15 7.65
N SER A 80 1.65 -16.77 8.69
CA SER A 80 0.22 -17.11 8.67
C SER A 80 -0.66 -15.87 8.77
N ARG A 81 -1.39 -15.58 7.71
CA ARG A 81 -2.39 -14.50 7.71
C ARG A 81 -3.63 -14.82 8.57
N LEU A 82 -3.75 -16.05 9.08
CA LEU A 82 -4.74 -16.42 10.09
C LEU A 82 -4.50 -15.67 11.42
N LEU A 83 -3.28 -15.23 11.71
CA LEU A 83 -2.98 -14.32 12.83
C LEU A 83 -3.89 -13.10 12.84
N ARG A 84 -4.08 -12.48 11.70
CA ARG A 84 -4.92 -11.29 11.56
C ARG A 84 -6.36 -11.64 11.18
N GLY A 85 -6.52 -12.62 10.33
CA GLY A 85 -7.81 -12.94 9.73
C GLY A 85 -8.70 -13.87 10.57
N ASP A 86 -8.20 -14.55 11.62
CA ASP A 86 -8.98 -15.44 12.48
C ASP A 86 -8.62 -15.26 13.95
N ALA A 87 -9.41 -14.46 14.66
CA ALA A 87 -9.21 -14.16 16.08
C ALA A 87 -9.22 -15.41 16.99
N ARG A 88 -9.79 -16.55 16.55
CA ARG A 88 -9.81 -17.80 17.31
C ARG A 88 -8.47 -18.52 17.23
N ARG A 89 -7.74 -18.37 16.12
CA ARG A 89 -6.46 -19.04 15.87
C ARG A 89 -5.25 -18.20 16.28
N ALA A 90 -5.35 -16.89 16.26
CA ALA A 90 -4.25 -15.99 16.58
C ALA A 90 -3.56 -16.31 17.92
N PRO A 91 -4.25 -16.55 19.05
CA PRO A 91 -3.59 -16.92 20.31
C PRO A 91 -2.80 -18.22 20.21
N GLY A 92 -3.33 -19.21 19.50
CA GLY A 92 -2.64 -20.50 19.28
C GLY A 92 -1.39 -20.33 18.43
N ILE A 93 -1.44 -19.50 17.37
CA ILE A 93 -0.27 -19.25 16.52
C ILE A 93 0.84 -18.54 17.31
N ARG A 94 0.50 -17.53 18.14
CA ARG A 94 1.48 -16.86 18.99
C ARG A 94 2.12 -17.84 20.00
N GLU A 95 1.32 -18.69 20.62
CA GLU A 95 1.84 -19.73 21.54
C GLU A 95 2.72 -20.74 20.81
N VAL A 96 2.39 -21.11 19.57
CA VAL A 96 3.25 -21.97 18.73
C VAL A 96 4.63 -21.31 18.53
N VAL A 97 4.68 -20.02 18.18
CA VAL A 97 5.96 -19.32 18.02
C VAL A 97 6.75 -19.32 19.33
N ARG A 98 6.09 -19.05 20.48
CA ARG A 98 6.75 -19.12 21.79
C ARG A 98 7.36 -20.50 22.02
N ARG A 99 6.61 -21.59 21.76
CA ARG A 99 7.11 -22.97 21.92
C ARG A 99 8.26 -23.30 20.99
N LEU A 100 8.23 -22.78 19.77
CA LEU A 100 9.33 -22.97 18.82
C LEU A 100 10.60 -22.24 19.29
N LEU A 101 10.48 -20.99 19.74
CA LEU A 101 11.60 -20.21 20.28
C LEU A 101 12.17 -20.87 21.56
N ASP A 102 11.31 -21.32 22.47
CA ASP A 102 11.72 -22.06 23.69
C ASP A 102 12.44 -23.37 23.35
N ALA A 103 12.11 -23.98 22.22
CA ALA A 103 12.76 -25.19 21.72
C ALA A 103 14.04 -24.91 20.90
N GLY A 104 14.42 -23.65 20.72
CA GLY A 104 15.64 -23.24 20.03
C GLY A 104 15.45 -22.94 18.54
N ALA A 105 14.26 -22.57 18.11
CA ALA A 105 14.08 -22.02 16.76
C ALA A 105 14.89 -20.72 16.59
N ASP A 106 15.45 -20.56 15.40
CA ASP A 106 16.18 -19.35 15.03
C ASP A 106 15.18 -18.18 14.85
N PRO A 107 15.25 -17.08 15.63
CA PRO A 107 14.39 -15.93 15.47
C PRO A 107 14.63 -15.20 14.13
N ASP A 108 15.80 -15.39 13.51
CA ASP A 108 16.19 -14.90 12.19
C ASP A 108 15.97 -15.93 11.07
N ALA A 109 15.17 -16.97 11.34
CA ALA A 109 14.79 -17.92 10.29
C ALA A 109 14.25 -17.19 9.06
N SER A 110 14.66 -17.63 7.87
CA SER A 110 14.37 -16.92 6.62
C SER A 110 14.25 -17.85 5.43
N PHE A 111 13.71 -17.32 4.34
CA PHE A 111 13.72 -17.95 3.02
C PHE A 111 13.92 -16.90 1.94
N ILE A 112 14.31 -17.31 0.74
CA ILE A 112 14.43 -16.43 -0.42
C ILE A 112 13.15 -16.50 -1.24
N HIS A 113 12.53 -15.36 -1.48
CA HIS A 113 11.37 -15.18 -2.34
C HIS A 113 11.83 -14.62 -3.70
N ASP A 114 11.32 -15.19 -4.79
CA ASP A 114 11.62 -14.76 -6.18
C ASP A 114 13.12 -14.55 -6.50
N GLY A 115 13.99 -15.31 -5.82
CA GLY A 115 15.43 -15.38 -6.10
C GLY A 115 16.29 -14.31 -5.40
N ASP A 116 15.75 -13.14 -5.05
CA ASP A 116 16.54 -12.01 -4.55
C ASP A 116 16.04 -11.41 -3.22
N TRP A 117 14.79 -11.69 -2.83
CA TRP A 117 14.18 -11.07 -1.65
C TRP A 117 14.31 -11.96 -0.42
N LEU A 118 15.05 -11.47 0.59
CA LEU A 118 15.15 -12.14 1.87
C LEU A 118 13.88 -11.90 2.70
N GLN A 119 13.20 -12.98 3.08
CA GLN A 119 11.99 -12.95 3.88
C GLN A 119 12.28 -13.58 5.25
N VAL A 120 12.32 -12.77 6.30
CA VAL A 120 12.64 -13.19 7.67
C VAL A 120 11.38 -13.41 8.53
N ALA A 121 11.48 -14.16 9.62
CA ALA A 121 10.36 -14.40 10.53
C ALA A 121 9.77 -13.08 11.08
N LEU A 122 10.62 -12.10 11.38
CA LEU A 122 10.21 -10.78 11.86
C LEU A 122 9.36 -10.03 10.81
N TYR A 123 9.70 -10.15 9.51
CA TYR A 123 8.86 -9.60 8.44
C TYR A 123 7.48 -10.25 8.43
N GLY A 124 7.40 -11.57 8.60
CA GLY A 124 6.12 -12.26 8.73
C GLY A 124 5.25 -11.70 9.86
N ALA A 125 5.84 -11.44 11.01
CA ALA A 125 5.15 -10.92 12.20
C ALA A 125 4.74 -9.45 12.05
N ALA A 126 5.69 -8.58 11.70
CA ALA A 126 5.49 -7.13 11.66
C ALA A 126 4.89 -6.65 10.34
N GLY A 127 5.43 -7.12 9.20
CA GLY A 127 5.08 -6.63 7.88
C GLY A 127 3.91 -7.38 7.21
N ILE A 128 3.65 -8.64 7.56
CA ILE A 128 2.56 -9.44 6.99
C ILE A 128 1.35 -9.53 7.92
N ALA A 129 1.59 -9.89 9.18
CA ALA A 129 0.52 -10.06 10.16
C ALA A 129 0.14 -8.75 10.87
N GLY A 130 1.09 -7.81 11.03
CA GLY A 130 0.91 -6.61 11.81
C GLY A 130 0.59 -6.94 13.27
N ASP A 131 1.28 -7.94 13.84
CA ASP A 131 1.02 -8.47 15.17
C ASP A 131 2.06 -7.97 16.18
N PRO A 132 1.72 -6.99 17.06
CA PRO A 132 2.70 -6.41 17.98
C PRO A 132 3.22 -7.39 19.03
N GLU A 133 2.40 -8.36 19.47
CA GLU A 133 2.83 -9.35 20.46
C GLU A 133 3.88 -10.29 19.86
N LEU A 134 3.62 -10.77 18.64
CA LEU A 134 4.54 -11.63 17.92
C LEU A 134 5.83 -10.91 17.54
N THR A 135 5.72 -9.65 17.05
CA THR A 135 6.88 -8.79 16.73
C THR A 135 7.78 -8.63 17.95
N ARG A 136 7.21 -8.28 19.11
CA ARG A 136 7.97 -8.14 20.35
C ARG A 136 8.66 -9.44 20.76
N MET A 137 7.95 -10.56 20.68
CA MET A 137 8.48 -11.88 21.04
C MET A 137 9.70 -12.26 20.22
N LEU A 138 9.70 -12.00 18.92
CA LEU A 138 10.83 -12.27 18.03
C LEU A 138 12.02 -11.34 18.35
N LEU A 139 11.77 -10.03 18.54
CA LEU A 139 12.81 -9.07 18.92
C LEU A 139 13.45 -9.39 20.28
N GLU A 140 12.64 -9.78 21.28
CA GLU A 140 13.13 -10.24 22.59
C GLU A 140 13.95 -11.55 22.49
N ALA A 141 13.66 -12.39 21.50
CA ALA A 141 14.44 -13.59 21.20
C ALA A 141 15.72 -13.30 20.40
N GLY A 142 15.94 -12.05 19.98
CA GLY A 142 17.16 -11.61 19.30
C GLY A 142 17.06 -11.51 17.78
N ALA A 143 15.84 -11.43 17.22
CA ALA A 143 15.68 -11.16 15.80
C ALA A 143 16.31 -9.82 15.39
N ASP A 144 16.98 -9.78 14.23
CA ASP A 144 17.60 -8.58 13.70
C ASP A 144 16.51 -7.63 13.16
N PRO A 145 16.36 -6.40 13.72
CA PRO A 145 15.37 -5.44 13.25
C PRO A 145 15.67 -4.84 11.89
N THR A 146 16.91 -5.02 11.38
CA THR A 146 17.33 -4.46 10.07
C THR A 146 17.15 -5.43 8.93
N ASP A 147 17.03 -6.74 9.22
CA ASP A 147 17.03 -7.86 8.26
C ASP A 147 18.11 -7.75 7.15
N ASP A 148 19.25 -7.13 7.50
CA ASP A 148 20.34 -6.84 6.56
C ASP A 148 21.30 -8.03 6.49
N ARG A 149 21.31 -8.73 5.36
CA ARG A 149 22.22 -9.84 5.09
C ARG A 149 22.88 -9.67 3.74
N ASP A 150 24.21 -9.90 3.71
CA ASP A 150 25.01 -9.75 2.51
C ASP A 150 24.42 -10.43 1.28
N GLY A 151 24.21 -9.66 0.23
CA GLY A 151 23.83 -10.13 -1.09
C GLY A 151 22.33 -10.26 -1.35
N TYR A 152 21.46 -9.88 -0.39
CA TYR A 152 20.00 -9.88 -0.57
C TYR A 152 19.40 -8.51 -0.30
N HIS A 153 18.26 -8.25 -0.93
CA HIS A 153 17.45 -7.07 -0.59
C HIS A 153 16.75 -7.30 0.75
N GLY A 154 17.16 -6.53 1.77
CA GLY A 154 16.52 -6.45 3.08
C GLY A 154 15.53 -5.27 3.16
N ASN A 155 15.17 -4.89 4.40
CA ASN A 155 14.26 -3.78 4.71
C ASN A 155 12.76 -4.05 4.42
N GLU A 156 12.37 -5.30 4.34
CA GLU A 156 10.95 -5.65 4.20
C GLU A 156 10.17 -5.43 5.51
N VAL A 157 10.86 -5.55 6.66
CA VAL A 157 10.25 -5.51 8.00
C VAL A 157 9.61 -4.14 8.26
N LEU A 158 10.41 -3.07 8.28
CA LEU A 158 9.91 -1.72 8.59
C LEU A 158 9.08 -1.15 7.43
N TYR A 159 9.50 -1.40 6.19
CA TYR A 159 8.82 -0.96 4.98
C TYR A 159 7.34 -1.38 4.95
N HIS A 160 7.05 -2.63 5.33
CA HIS A 160 5.68 -3.13 5.36
C HIS A 160 4.97 -2.94 6.71
N ALA A 161 5.71 -2.87 7.84
CA ALA A 161 5.11 -2.57 9.13
C ALA A 161 4.47 -1.17 9.16
N CYS A 162 5.04 -0.20 8.44
CA CYS A 162 4.47 1.15 8.34
C CYS A 162 3.20 1.25 7.48
N GLU A 163 2.83 0.18 6.79
CA GLU A 163 1.56 0.12 6.03
C GLU A 163 0.33 -0.15 6.89
N PHE A 164 0.52 -0.59 8.14
CA PHE A 164 -0.59 -0.88 9.05
C PHE A 164 -1.16 0.40 9.69
N PRO A 165 -2.46 0.40 10.06
CA PRO A 165 -3.05 1.52 10.81
C PRO A 165 -2.42 1.72 12.19
N ASP A 166 -2.09 0.61 12.88
CA ASP A 166 -1.43 0.62 14.19
C ASP A 166 0.09 0.75 14.01
N PRO A 167 0.74 1.82 14.50
CA PRO A 167 2.17 2.02 14.36
C PRO A 167 3.02 1.14 15.29
N THR A 168 2.41 0.33 16.15
CA THR A 168 3.13 -0.38 17.22
C THR A 168 4.20 -1.33 16.69
N CYS A 169 3.96 -2.07 15.60
CA CYS A 169 4.97 -2.94 15.01
C CYS A 169 6.16 -2.13 14.47
N ALA A 170 5.91 -1.05 13.72
CA ALA A 170 6.97 -0.19 13.21
C ALA A 170 7.77 0.46 14.35
N MET A 171 7.09 0.93 15.40
CA MET A 171 7.72 1.48 16.59
C MET A 171 8.65 0.45 17.28
N LEU A 172 8.17 -0.78 17.47
CA LEU A 172 8.97 -1.84 18.08
C LEU A 172 10.25 -2.15 17.28
N VAL A 173 10.16 -2.15 15.96
CA VAL A 173 11.29 -2.39 15.05
C VAL A 173 12.29 -1.23 15.12
N ILE A 174 11.83 0.03 15.13
CA ILE A 174 12.69 1.21 15.26
C ILE A 174 13.38 1.22 16.64
N ASP A 175 12.63 0.98 17.72
CA ASP A 175 13.16 0.95 19.08
C ASP A 175 14.17 -0.19 19.33
N ALA A 176 14.03 -1.29 18.59
CA ALA A 176 14.98 -2.40 18.62
C ALA A 176 16.30 -2.09 17.88
N GLY A 177 16.39 -0.96 17.19
CA GLY A 177 17.62 -0.49 16.56
C GLY A 177 17.65 -0.62 15.04
N ALA A 178 16.51 -0.53 14.36
CA ALA A 178 16.48 -0.39 12.90
C ALA A 178 17.40 0.76 12.45
N ARG A 179 18.10 0.58 11.33
CA ARG A 179 19.08 1.56 10.82
C ARG A 179 18.44 2.88 10.51
N ALA A 180 19.09 3.98 10.88
CA ALA A 180 18.56 5.34 10.70
C ALA A 180 18.27 5.70 9.23
N ASP A 181 19.07 5.18 8.29
CA ASP A 181 18.84 5.41 6.86
C ASP A 181 17.59 4.66 6.34
N LEU A 182 17.26 3.49 6.90
CA LEU A 182 16.02 2.79 6.61
C LEU A 182 14.82 3.53 7.20
N VAL A 183 14.93 4.04 8.42
CA VAL A 183 13.88 4.85 9.07
C VAL A 183 13.58 6.09 8.21
N ASP A 184 14.60 6.79 7.72
CA ASP A 184 14.44 7.96 6.85
C ASP A 184 13.79 7.57 5.50
N TYR A 185 14.17 6.42 4.92
CA TYR A 185 13.58 5.89 3.68
C TYR A 185 12.11 5.49 3.85
N ASP A 186 11.80 4.75 4.91
CA ASP A 186 10.46 4.21 5.14
C ASP A 186 9.45 5.27 5.60
N LEU A 187 9.92 6.42 6.10
CA LEU A 187 9.07 7.59 6.27
C LEU A 187 8.39 7.98 4.94
N GLY A 188 9.14 7.91 3.82
CA GLY A 188 8.59 8.12 2.48
C GLY A 188 7.51 7.08 2.12
N ARG A 189 7.71 5.81 2.52
CA ARG A 189 6.70 4.76 2.35
C ARG A 189 5.46 5.02 3.19
N ALA A 190 5.64 5.36 4.46
CA ALA A 190 4.55 5.68 5.39
C ALA A 190 3.67 6.84 4.89
N LEU A 191 4.26 7.82 4.22
CA LEU A 191 3.55 8.94 3.60
C LEU A 191 2.61 8.55 2.45
N ASN A 192 2.69 7.34 1.93
CA ASN A 192 1.70 6.83 0.98
C ASN A 192 0.32 6.61 1.63
N PHE A 193 0.24 6.57 2.95
CA PHE A 193 -0.99 6.30 3.69
C PHE A 193 -1.42 7.53 4.51
N PRO A 194 -2.74 7.83 4.64
CA PRO A 194 -3.24 8.98 5.38
C PRO A 194 -3.29 8.69 6.89
N ARG A 195 -2.15 8.37 7.49
CA ARG A 195 -2.00 7.94 8.89
C ARG A 195 -1.06 8.86 9.66
N PRO A 196 -1.58 9.98 10.19
CA PRO A 196 -0.75 10.94 10.91
C PRO A 196 0.02 10.35 12.08
N GLU A 197 -0.59 9.40 12.80
CA GLU A 197 0.00 8.74 13.96
C GLU A 197 1.29 7.99 13.60
N MET A 198 1.31 7.35 12.43
CA MET A 198 2.50 6.67 11.91
C MET A 198 3.62 7.69 11.64
N ILE A 199 3.31 8.80 10.97
CA ILE A 199 4.30 9.85 10.64
C ILE A 199 4.84 10.53 11.91
N GLU A 200 3.94 10.84 12.85
CA GLU A 200 4.34 11.39 14.14
C GLU A 200 5.27 10.43 14.92
N MET A 201 4.96 9.14 14.89
CA MET A 201 5.80 8.11 15.49
C MET A 201 7.19 8.09 14.83
N PHE A 202 7.29 8.06 13.50
CA PHE A 202 8.57 8.12 12.79
C PHE A 202 9.38 9.37 13.19
N CYS A 203 8.75 10.54 13.16
CA CYS A 203 9.40 11.81 13.53
C CYS A 203 9.88 11.83 14.99
N THR A 204 9.10 11.28 15.92
CA THR A 204 9.48 11.23 17.36
C THR A 204 10.56 10.21 17.65
N HIS A 205 10.71 9.17 16.80
CA HIS A 205 11.73 8.13 16.93
C HIS A 205 12.95 8.36 16.02
N GLY A 206 13.16 9.60 15.59
CA GLY A 206 14.42 10.04 15.02
C GLY A 206 14.49 10.10 13.49
N ALA A 207 13.39 9.88 12.78
CA ALA A 207 13.35 10.11 11.33
C ALA A 207 13.69 11.56 11.00
N ARG A 208 14.47 11.77 9.94
CA ARG A 208 14.90 13.09 9.44
C ARG A 208 14.23 13.37 8.11
N PRO A 209 13.05 14.04 8.12
CA PRO A 209 12.31 14.29 6.91
C PRO A 209 13.09 15.17 5.94
N SER A 210 13.08 14.81 4.67
CA SER A 210 13.61 15.59 3.57
C SER A 210 12.58 16.60 3.03
N ALA A 211 13.02 17.53 2.17
CA ALA A 211 12.11 18.35 1.38
C ALA A 211 11.15 17.50 0.54
N GLY A 212 11.65 16.39 -0.05
CA GLY A 212 10.83 15.45 -0.82
C GLY A 212 9.70 14.82 -0.02
N ASN A 213 9.92 14.50 1.27
CA ASN A 213 8.87 14.01 2.15
C ASN A 213 7.78 15.08 2.39
N LEU A 214 8.18 16.34 2.56
CA LEU A 214 7.23 17.44 2.73
C LEU A 214 6.41 17.66 1.45
N HIS A 215 7.04 17.70 0.28
CA HIS A 215 6.35 17.79 -1.00
C HIS A 215 5.41 16.60 -1.23
N GLN A 216 5.86 15.38 -0.95
CA GLN A 216 5.04 14.18 -1.05
C GLN A 216 3.80 14.25 -0.16
N ALA A 217 3.94 14.74 1.09
CA ALA A 217 2.81 14.93 2.00
C ALA A 217 1.77 15.89 1.43
N VAL A 218 2.22 17.01 0.85
CA VAL A 218 1.32 18.00 0.22
C VAL A 218 0.69 17.41 -1.03
N TRP A 219 1.44 16.81 -1.95
CA TRP A 219 0.92 16.20 -3.17
C TRP A 219 -0.09 15.08 -2.91
N ARG A 220 0.14 14.28 -1.87
CA ARG A 220 -0.78 13.22 -1.48
C ARG A 220 -1.90 13.70 -0.57
N ARG A 221 -2.02 15.02 -0.34
CA ARG A 221 -3.06 15.63 0.49
C ARG A 221 -3.13 15.01 1.88
N ARG A 222 -1.95 14.81 2.48
CA ARG A 222 -1.90 14.28 3.84
C ARG A 222 -2.50 15.30 4.82
N PRO A 223 -3.10 14.85 5.92
CA PRO A 223 -3.71 15.73 6.90
C PRO A 223 -2.75 16.83 7.37
N PRO A 224 -3.23 18.05 7.70
CA PRO A 224 -2.39 19.15 8.16
C PRO A 224 -1.43 18.78 9.29
N ARG A 225 -1.84 17.90 10.22
CA ARG A 225 -0.98 17.41 11.31
C ARG A 225 0.23 16.59 10.82
N THR A 226 0.10 15.87 9.71
CA THR A 226 1.23 15.18 9.07
C THR A 226 2.27 16.17 8.57
N VAL A 227 1.83 17.22 7.85
CA VAL A 227 2.69 18.31 7.36
C VAL A 227 3.37 19.00 8.53
N ALA A 228 2.61 19.27 9.60
CA ALA A 228 3.12 19.83 10.84
C ALA A 228 4.25 18.98 11.43
N ALA A 229 4.03 17.67 11.60
CA ALA A 229 5.00 16.75 12.18
C ALA A 229 6.31 16.72 11.40
N LEU A 230 6.23 16.70 10.05
CA LEU A 230 7.42 16.75 9.20
C LEU A 230 8.23 18.04 9.39
N ILE A 231 7.56 19.20 9.44
CA ILE A 231 8.23 20.48 9.62
C ILE A 231 8.85 20.56 11.02
N ASP A 232 8.11 20.16 12.06
CA ASP A 232 8.57 20.16 13.45
C ASP A 232 9.76 19.20 13.66
N ALA A 233 9.88 18.14 12.83
CA ALA A 233 11.02 17.22 12.79
C ALA A 233 12.18 17.74 11.89
N GLY A 234 12.06 18.93 11.29
CA GLY A 234 13.15 19.59 10.58
C GLY A 234 13.10 19.47 9.05
N ALA A 235 11.98 19.11 8.45
CA ALA A 235 11.84 19.17 6.98
C ALA A 235 12.12 20.57 6.45
N PRO A 236 12.95 20.72 5.39
CA PRO A 236 13.23 22.04 4.81
C PRO A 236 11.98 22.66 4.16
N ILE A 237 11.37 23.65 4.84
CA ILE A 237 10.03 24.17 4.55
C ILE A 237 9.93 24.91 3.19
N ASP A 238 10.99 25.66 2.82
CA ASP A 238 11.02 26.49 1.61
C ASP A 238 11.88 25.89 0.49
N ALA A 239 12.36 24.65 0.64
CA ALA A 239 13.11 24.01 -0.42
C ALA A 239 12.19 23.74 -1.62
N PRO A 240 12.63 24.05 -2.87
CA PRO A 240 11.85 23.75 -4.06
C PRO A 240 11.92 22.27 -4.42
N ASP A 241 10.88 21.78 -5.11
CA ASP A 241 10.85 20.49 -5.76
C ASP A 241 11.60 20.52 -7.12
N GLU A 242 11.51 19.44 -7.88
CA GLU A 242 12.09 19.30 -9.22
C GLU A 242 11.51 20.28 -10.26
N HIS A 243 10.33 20.84 -9.98
CA HIS A 243 9.66 21.87 -10.81
C HIS A 243 9.91 23.29 -10.30
N GLY A 244 10.71 23.45 -9.26
CA GLY A 244 11.03 24.74 -8.65
C GLY A 244 9.93 25.30 -7.74
N LEU A 245 8.96 24.48 -7.31
CA LEU A 245 7.85 24.88 -6.45
C LEU A 245 8.13 24.50 -4.99
N THR A 246 7.84 25.43 -4.07
CA THR A 246 7.85 25.15 -2.63
C THR A 246 6.57 24.39 -2.21
N ALA A 247 6.61 23.73 -1.06
CA ALA A 247 5.45 23.05 -0.49
C ALA A 247 4.24 23.99 -0.33
N LEU A 248 4.49 25.27 0.03
CA LEU A 248 3.43 26.28 0.14
C LEU A 248 2.83 26.64 -1.23
N GLN A 249 3.64 26.81 -2.27
CA GLN A 249 3.13 27.06 -3.62
C GLN A 249 2.26 25.88 -4.11
N ILE A 250 2.70 24.64 -3.89
CA ILE A 250 1.94 23.45 -4.24
C ILE A 250 0.59 23.42 -3.50
N ALA A 251 0.58 23.64 -2.19
CA ALA A 251 -0.66 23.66 -1.40
C ALA A 251 -1.64 24.75 -1.90
N VAL A 252 -1.12 25.94 -2.22
CA VAL A 252 -1.93 27.05 -2.76
C VAL A 252 -2.49 26.70 -4.14
N ARG A 253 -1.69 26.16 -5.07
CA ARG A 253 -2.14 25.75 -6.41
C ARG A 253 -3.23 24.67 -6.36
N TRP A 254 -3.18 23.80 -5.37
CA TRP A 254 -4.19 22.75 -5.18
C TRP A 254 -5.45 23.21 -4.45
N GLY A 255 -5.46 24.44 -3.93
CA GLY A 255 -6.54 24.97 -3.10
C GLY A 255 -6.64 24.31 -1.73
N GLU A 256 -5.55 23.72 -1.24
CA GLU A 256 -5.45 23.07 0.07
C GLU A 256 -5.18 24.08 1.18
N GLU A 257 -6.15 24.95 1.43
CA GLU A 257 -5.97 26.09 2.34
C GLU A 257 -5.61 25.68 3.77
N THR A 258 -6.10 24.54 4.25
CA THR A 258 -5.76 24.02 5.59
C THR A 258 -4.29 23.63 5.71
N VAL A 259 -3.72 23.04 4.67
CA VAL A 259 -2.29 22.71 4.58
C VAL A 259 -1.48 23.98 4.40
N ALA A 260 -1.92 24.90 3.52
CA ALA A 260 -1.26 26.20 3.31
C ALA A 260 -1.21 27.02 4.61
N ALA A 261 -2.26 26.99 5.43
CA ALA A 261 -2.29 27.66 6.73
C ALA A 261 -1.23 27.09 7.67
N VAL A 262 -1.10 25.77 7.77
CA VAL A 262 -0.07 25.12 8.59
C VAL A 262 1.34 25.49 8.14
N LEU A 263 1.60 25.51 6.83
CA LEU A 263 2.90 25.94 6.29
C LEU A 263 3.22 27.37 6.66
N ARG A 264 2.25 28.31 6.52
CA ARG A 264 2.40 29.71 6.93
C ARG A 264 2.66 29.87 8.43
N GLU A 265 1.90 29.17 9.26
CA GLU A 265 2.07 29.19 10.72
C GLU A 265 3.46 28.74 11.17
N ARG A 266 4.09 27.85 10.37
CA ARG A 266 5.47 27.37 10.61
C ARG A 266 6.54 28.15 9.89
N GLY A 267 6.18 29.28 9.26
CA GLY A 267 7.13 30.26 8.73
C GLY A 267 7.54 30.01 7.27
N ALA A 268 6.75 29.32 6.47
CA ALA A 268 6.99 29.23 5.03
C ALA A 268 6.98 30.62 4.37
N ASP A 269 7.89 30.85 3.44
CA ASP A 269 8.06 32.15 2.78
C ASP A 269 6.90 32.43 1.80
N GLU A 270 5.92 33.22 2.26
CA GLU A 270 4.76 33.65 1.46
C GLU A 270 5.16 34.50 0.23
N THR A 271 6.36 35.10 0.20
CA THR A 271 6.82 35.88 -0.97
C THR A 271 7.07 35.03 -2.21
N MET A 272 7.25 33.72 -2.02
CA MET A 272 7.39 32.75 -3.12
C MET A 272 6.06 32.48 -3.84
N VAL A 273 4.91 32.70 -3.17
CA VAL A 273 3.58 32.45 -3.76
C VAL A 273 3.19 33.55 -4.71
N THR A 274 3.08 33.25 -5.98
CA THR A 274 2.76 34.19 -7.05
C THR A 274 1.24 34.46 -7.17
N ALA A 275 0.87 35.48 -7.93
CA ALA A 275 -0.54 35.72 -8.30
C ALA A 275 -1.10 34.58 -9.16
N THR A 276 -0.25 33.96 -9.98
CA THR A 276 -0.61 32.79 -10.79
C THR A 276 -0.95 31.60 -9.91
N ASP A 277 -0.14 31.29 -8.89
CA ASP A 277 -0.38 30.19 -7.95
C ASP A 277 -1.76 30.33 -7.27
N ARG A 278 -2.06 31.55 -6.78
CA ARG A 278 -3.37 31.87 -6.16
C ARG A 278 -4.52 31.74 -7.15
N GLY A 279 -4.34 32.21 -8.39
CA GLY A 279 -5.36 32.10 -9.45
C GLY A 279 -5.66 30.64 -9.81
N ILE A 280 -4.63 29.81 -9.90
CA ILE A 280 -4.77 28.36 -10.15
C ILE A 280 -5.58 27.73 -9.00
N GLY A 281 -5.18 27.97 -7.76
CA GLY A 281 -5.84 27.40 -6.58
C GLY A 281 -7.31 27.84 -6.46
N ALA A 282 -7.61 29.10 -6.71
CA ALA A 282 -8.97 29.65 -6.70
C ALA A 282 -9.85 29.00 -7.80
N CYS A 283 -9.28 28.74 -8.98
CA CYS A 283 -9.98 28.03 -10.06
C CYS A 283 -10.26 26.58 -9.70
N ILE A 284 -9.27 25.86 -9.15
CA ILE A 284 -9.38 24.43 -8.78
C ILE A 284 -10.36 24.23 -7.62
N SER A 285 -10.23 25.02 -6.56
CA SER A 285 -11.14 24.96 -5.40
C SER A 285 -12.57 25.42 -5.70
N GLY A 286 -12.76 26.14 -6.81
CA GLY A 286 -14.05 26.70 -7.20
C GLY A 286 -14.38 28.03 -6.51
N ALA A 287 -13.43 28.64 -5.81
CA ALA A 287 -13.57 30.00 -5.24
C ALA A 287 -13.73 31.05 -6.34
N GLU A 288 -13.02 30.86 -7.47
CA GLU A 288 -13.19 31.66 -8.68
C GLU A 288 -13.74 30.78 -9.83
N PRO A 289 -14.84 31.20 -10.48
CA PRO A 289 -15.47 30.41 -11.56
C PRO A 289 -14.74 30.51 -12.91
N HIS A 290 -13.70 31.31 -13.00
CA HIS A 290 -13.01 31.58 -14.27
C HIS A 290 -11.58 31.06 -14.22
N VAL A 291 -11.12 30.59 -15.38
CA VAL A 291 -9.70 30.25 -15.58
C VAL A 291 -8.91 31.56 -15.59
N PRO A 292 -7.76 31.66 -14.90
CA PRO A 292 -6.94 32.86 -14.91
C PRO A 292 -6.54 33.30 -16.31
N THR A 293 -6.53 34.60 -16.56
CA THR A 293 -6.12 35.17 -17.84
C THR A 293 -4.62 35.05 -18.05
N GLY A 294 -4.21 34.76 -19.31
CA GLY A 294 -2.78 34.64 -19.64
C GLY A 294 -2.17 33.27 -19.39
N ILE A 295 -2.95 32.30 -18.90
CA ILE A 295 -2.52 30.90 -18.76
C ILE A 295 -2.21 30.31 -20.13
N VAL A 296 -1.03 29.72 -20.28
CA VAL A 296 -0.68 28.98 -21.51
C VAL A 296 -1.25 27.59 -21.51
N ARG A 297 -1.33 26.96 -22.69
CA ARG A 297 -2.01 25.66 -22.84
C ARG A 297 -1.43 24.56 -21.98
N SER A 298 -0.10 24.51 -21.81
CA SER A 298 0.54 23.51 -20.92
C SER A 298 0.11 23.67 -19.46
N GLU A 299 -0.05 24.89 -19.00
CA GLU A 299 -0.55 25.16 -17.64
C GLU A 299 -2.03 24.77 -17.49
N LEU A 300 -2.86 24.99 -18.55
CA LEU A 300 -4.24 24.51 -18.55
C LEU A 300 -4.31 22.98 -18.43
N ASP A 301 -3.44 22.26 -19.14
CA ASP A 301 -3.38 20.81 -19.07
C ASP A 301 -2.92 20.32 -17.70
N GLU A 302 -1.93 20.97 -17.11
CA GLU A 302 -1.49 20.71 -15.73
C GLU A 302 -2.62 20.97 -14.72
N MET A 303 -3.28 22.13 -14.79
CA MET A 303 -4.44 22.46 -13.96
C MET A 303 -5.54 21.41 -14.08
N MET A 304 -5.79 20.89 -15.29
CA MET A 304 -6.78 19.84 -15.51
C MET A 304 -6.39 18.54 -14.81
N VAL A 305 -5.12 18.11 -14.90
CA VAL A 305 -4.62 16.94 -14.18
C VAL A 305 -4.78 17.15 -12.66
N LEU A 306 -4.38 18.30 -12.12
CA LEU A 306 -4.54 18.65 -10.71
C LEU A 306 -6.02 18.60 -10.27
N SER A 307 -6.93 19.14 -11.10
CA SER A 307 -8.37 19.12 -10.80
C SER A 307 -8.96 17.71 -10.77
N ILE A 308 -8.46 16.82 -11.64
CA ILE A 308 -8.85 15.41 -11.68
C ILE A 308 -8.30 14.66 -10.48
N GLN A 309 -7.04 14.84 -10.15
CA GLN A 309 -6.41 14.27 -8.97
C GLN A 309 -7.15 14.70 -7.70
N GLY A 310 -7.59 15.95 -7.64
CA GLY A 310 -8.40 16.50 -6.56
C GLY A 310 -9.85 16.03 -6.51
N GLY A 311 -10.36 15.44 -7.58
CA GLY A 311 -11.78 15.08 -7.65
C GLY A 311 -12.70 16.27 -7.98
N HIS A 312 -12.18 17.37 -8.52
CA HIS A 312 -12.91 18.62 -8.75
C HIS A 312 -13.61 18.65 -10.14
N LEU A 313 -14.72 17.91 -10.28
CA LEU A 313 -15.46 17.79 -11.55
C LEU A 313 -15.82 19.15 -12.17
N ALA A 314 -16.28 20.12 -11.37
CA ALA A 314 -16.66 21.42 -11.87
C ALA A 314 -15.46 22.20 -12.43
N ALA A 315 -14.29 22.12 -11.79
CA ALA A 315 -13.05 22.71 -12.29
C ALA A 315 -12.60 22.02 -13.59
N THR A 316 -12.60 20.69 -13.62
CA THR A 316 -12.25 19.91 -14.82
C THR A 316 -13.10 20.32 -16.03
N ARG A 317 -14.43 20.47 -15.85
CA ARG A 317 -15.33 20.97 -16.91
C ARG A 317 -14.92 22.35 -17.43
N ARG A 318 -14.68 23.29 -16.53
CA ARG A 318 -14.26 24.65 -16.89
C ARG A 318 -12.95 24.67 -17.66
N LEU A 319 -11.99 23.86 -17.26
CA LEU A 319 -10.67 23.79 -17.90
C LEU A 319 -10.77 23.17 -19.30
N LEU A 320 -11.60 22.14 -19.49
CA LEU A 320 -11.89 21.58 -20.80
C LEU A 320 -12.60 22.61 -21.72
N ASP A 321 -13.57 23.35 -21.18
CA ASP A 321 -14.29 24.42 -21.91
C ASP A 321 -13.35 25.58 -22.26
N ALA A 322 -12.30 25.83 -21.46
CA ALA A 322 -11.25 26.82 -21.73
C ALA A 322 -10.18 26.33 -22.72
N GLY A 323 -10.25 25.06 -23.15
CA GLY A 323 -9.38 24.50 -24.17
C GLY A 323 -8.22 23.66 -23.67
N ALA A 324 -8.26 23.16 -22.42
CA ALA A 324 -7.35 22.11 -21.97
C ALA A 324 -7.49 20.86 -22.87
N ARG A 325 -6.37 20.17 -23.12
CA ARG A 325 -6.36 18.98 -23.97
C ARG A 325 -6.93 17.79 -23.20
N ILE A 326 -7.99 17.19 -23.72
CA ILE A 326 -8.69 16.09 -23.08
C ILE A 326 -7.78 14.89 -22.79
N ASP A 327 -6.78 14.64 -23.63
CA ASP A 327 -5.79 13.57 -23.49
C ASP A 327 -4.47 14.07 -22.87
N GLY A 328 -4.44 15.30 -22.33
CA GLY A 328 -3.30 15.89 -21.65
C GLY A 328 -2.18 16.41 -22.58
N ASP A 329 -1.07 16.84 -21.95
CA ASP A 329 0.10 17.31 -22.69
C ASP A 329 0.75 16.16 -23.45
N PRO A 330 1.01 16.31 -24.78
CA PRO A 330 1.74 15.32 -25.56
C PRO A 330 3.13 14.95 -25.03
N LYS A 331 3.72 15.78 -24.20
CA LYS A 331 5.03 15.55 -23.60
C LYS A 331 4.96 14.90 -22.23
N SER A 332 3.77 14.85 -21.62
CA SER A 332 3.54 14.17 -20.35
C SER A 332 3.15 12.71 -20.59
N GLU A 333 3.63 11.84 -19.74
CA GLU A 333 3.19 10.43 -19.66
C GLU A 333 1.82 10.33 -18.94
N GLU A 334 1.39 11.38 -18.24
CA GLU A 334 0.14 11.40 -17.52
C GLU A 334 -1.06 11.63 -18.42
N SER A 335 -1.95 10.64 -18.51
CA SER A 335 -3.25 10.77 -19.16
C SER A 335 -4.30 11.25 -18.14
N PRO A 336 -5.07 12.34 -18.44
CA PRO A 336 -6.18 12.78 -17.59
C PRO A 336 -7.18 11.67 -17.28
N LEU A 337 -7.58 10.88 -18.27
CA LEU A 337 -8.45 9.73 -18.07
C LEU A 337 -7.75 8.64 -17.22
N GLY A 338 -6.46 8.40 -17.45
CA GLY A 338 -5.66 7.48 -16.66
C GLY A 338 -5.64 7.88 -15.18
N GLN A 339 -5.46 9.16 -14.88
CA GLN A 339 -5.47 9.71 -13.53
C GLN A 339 -6.85 9.56 -12.84
N ALA A 340 -7.94 9.79 -13.56
CA ALA A 340 -9.30 9.59 -13.06
C ALA A 340 -9.57 8.10 -12.74
N CYS A 341 -9.17 7.21 -13.65
CA CYS A 341 -9.34 5.76 -13.51
C CYS A 341 -8.47 5.19 -12.37
N TRP A 342 -7.19 5.59 -12.31
CA TRP A 342 -6.27 5.22 -11.24
C TRP A 342 -6.82 5.54 -9.85
N ARG A 343 -7.51 6.67 -9.70
CA ARG A 343 -8.07 7.13 -8.42
C ARG A 343 -9.51 6.67 -8.17
N GLY A 344 -10.09 5.88 -9.08
CA GLY A 344 -11.47 5.42 -8.94
C GLY A 344 -12.50 6.57 -8.97
N ARG A 345 -12.25 7.64 -9.73
CA ARG A 345 -13.11 8.83 -9.83
C ARG A 345 -14.19 8.63 -10.90
N ALA A 346 -15.26 7.91 -10.57
CA ALA A 346 -16.28 7.50 -11.54
C ALA A 346 -16.93 8.67 -12.29
N GLU A 347 -17.28 9.78 -11.60
CA GLU A 347 -17.90 10.94 -12.25
C GLU A 347 -16.95 11.64 -13.22
N LEU A 348 -15.68 11.80 -12.86
CA LEU A 348 -14.65 12.35 -13.73
C LEU A 348 -14.37 11.42 -14.92
N THR A 349 -14.29 10.11 -14.68
CA THR A 349 -14.15 9.12 -15.74
C THR A 349 -15.30 9.24 -16.75
N ARG A 350 -16.54 9.33 -16.28
CA ARG A 350 -17.72 9.51 -17.14
C ARG A 350 -17.62 10.79 -17.95
N GLU A 351 -17.33 11.92 -17.33
CA GLU A 351 -17.20 13.21 -18.01
C GLU A 351 -16.14 13.19 -19.12
N LEU A 352 -14.96 12.63 -18.83
CA LEU A 352 -13.87 12.54 -19.81
C LEU A 352 -14.23 11.60 -20.97
N VAL A 353 -14.83 10.46 -20.70
CA VAL A 353 -15.28 9.49 -21.71
C VAL A 353 -16.37 10.09 -22.60
N GLU A 354 -17.38 10.75 -22.02
CA GLU A 354 -18.47 11.41 -22.78
C GLU A 354 -17.97 12.55 -23.68
N ARG A 355 -16.85 13.19 -23.29
CA ARG A 355 -16.19 14.22 -24.12
C ARG A 355 -15.17 13.65 -25.10
N GLY A 356 -15.01 12.32 -25.17
CA GLY A 356 -14.21 11.63 -26.18
C GLY A 356 -12.74 11.44 -25.83
N ALA A 357 -12.39 11.34 -24.54
CA ALA A 357 -11.04 10.98 -24.12
C ALA A 357 -10.62 9.59 -24.65
N ALA A 358 -9.36 9.45 -25.04
CA ALA A 358 -8.82 8.20 -25.54
C ALA A 358 -8.77 7.13 -24.43
N LEU A 359 -9.30 5.92 -24.73
CA LEU A 359 -9.35 4.78 -23.79
C LEU A 359 -8.01 4.04 -23.70
N THR A 360 -7.10 4.30 -24.66
CA THR A 360 -5.71 3.78 -24.67
C THR A 360 -4.74 4.95 -24.66
N PHE A 361 -3.61 4.77 -24.00
CA PHE A 361 -2.62 5.82 -23.76
C PHE A 361 -1.41 5.67 -24.69
N ARG A 362 -0.60 6.71 -24.81
CA ARG A 362 0.55 6.75 -25.72
C ARG A 362 1.66 5.78 -25.39
N ASP A 363 1.82 5.46 -24.10
CA ASP A 363 2.76 4.47 -23.55
C ASP A 363 2.32 3.02 -23.77
N GLY A 364 1.16 2.80 -24.41
CA GLY A 364 0.53 1.50 -24.59
C GLY A 364 -0.36 1.09 -23.41
N GLY A 365 -0.47 1.92 -22.38
CA GLY A 365 -1.39 1.72 -21.26
C GLY A 365 -2.86 1.89 -21.67
N SER A 366 -3.77 1.47 -20.79
CA SER A 366 -5.21 1.61 -21.02
C SER A 366 -5.96 2.10 -19.78
N ALA A 367 -7.11 2.72 -19.99
CA ALA A 367 -7.96 3.21 -18.90
C ALA A 367 -8.42 2.07 -17.97
N ILE A 368 -8.70 0.87 -18.50
CA ILE A 368 -9.00 -0.32 -17.68
C ILE A 368 -7.77 -0.74 -16.89
N GLY A 369 -6.59 -0.81 -17.52
CA GLY A 369 -5.34 -1.10 -16.83
C GLY A 369 -5.07 -0.13 -15.69
N ALA A 370 -5.26 1.17 -15.91
CA ALA A 370 -5.12 2.19 -14.87
C ALA A 370 -6.11 1.99 -13.71
N ALA A 371 -7.39 1.65 -13.99
CA ALA A 371 -8.38 1.38 -12.95
C ALA A 371 -8.04 0.11 -12.13
N LEU A 372 -7.65 -0.97 -12.79
CA LEU A 372 -7.27 -2.23 -12.14
C LEU A 372 -6.01 -2.05 -11.28
N HIS A 373 -4.98 -1.37 -11.81
CA HIS A 373 -3.77 -1.09 -11.07
C HIS A 373 -4.03 -0.13 -9.91
N GLY A 374 -4.81 0.93 -10.13
CA GLY A 374 -5.22 1.87 -9.09
C GLY A 374 -6.03 1.22 -7.98
N SER A 375 -6.88 0.24 -8.29
CA SER A 375 -7.64 -0.51 -7.27
C SER A 375 -6.73 -1.23 -6.27
N ARG A 376 -5.49 -1.47 -6.62
CA ARG A 376 -4.50 -2.15 -5.79
C ARG A 376 -3.45 -1.20 -5.19
N HIS A 377 -3.10 -0.12 -5.89
CA HIS A 377 -1.95 0.69 -5.55
C HIS A 377 -2.24 2.18 -5.32
N CYS A 378 -3.47 2.65 -5.58
CA CYS A 378 -3.81 4.05 -5.35
C CYS A 378 -3.96 4.36 -3.86
N HIS A 379 -3.16 5.31 -3.38
CA HIS A 379 -3.14 5.75 -1.98
C HIS A 379 -3.74 7.14 -1.76
N ASP A 380 -4.48 7.67 -2.72
CA ASP A 380 -5.06 9.02 -2.70
C ASP A 380 -6.54 9.06 -2.35
N PRO A 381 -6.94 10.12 -1.66
CA PRO A 381 -6.43 10.68 -0.41
C PRO A 381 -6.89 9.85 0.77
N GLU A 382 -7.91 8.99 0.55
CA GLU A 382 -8.55 8.17 1.58
C GLU A 382 -7.72 6.93 1.96
N GLY A 383 -6.50 6.83 1.46
CA GLY A 383 -5.65 5.67 1.63
C GLY A 383 -6.02 4.56 0.64
N GLY A 384 -5.05 4.14 -0.13
CA GLY A 384 -5.17 2.97 -0.97
C GLY A 384 -4.98 1.70 -0.16
N PRO A 385 -5.13 0.54 -0.82
CA PRO A 385 -4.77 -0.73 -0.21
C PRO A 385 -3.28 -0.73 0.09
N SER A 386 -2.92 -1.16 1.27
CA SER A 386 -1.62 -1.77 1.45
C SER A 386 -1.67 -3.19 0.88
N MET A 387 -0.54 -3.78 0.55
CA MET A 387 -0.46 -5.21 0.23
C MET A 387 -1.08 -6.07 1.34
N GLN A 388 -1.15 -5.52 2.55
CA GLN A 388 -1.66 -6.17 3.76
C GLN A 388 -3.18 -6.02 3.95
N THR A 389 -3.80 -4.99 3.33
CA THR A 389 -5.23 -4.65 3.52
C THR A 389 -6.05 -4.73 2.24
N VAL A 390 -5.53 -5.46 1.24
CA VAL A 390 -6.16 -5.61 -0.10
C VAL A 390 -7.64 -6.03 -0.03
N ASP A 391 -8.01 -6.83 0.97
CA ASP A 391 -9.39 -7.30 1.14
C ASP A 391 -10.35 -6.27 1.78
N GLU A 392 -9.83 -5.12 2.27
CA GLU A 392 -10.61 -4.14 3.05
C GLU A 392 -11.08 -2.93 2.23
N ILE A 393 -10.71 -2.83 0.92
CA ILE A 393 -11.09 -1.67 0.11
C ILE A 393 -12.46 -1.87 -0.52
N PRO A 394 -13.33 -0.85 -0.41
CA PRO A 394 -14.58 -0.84 -1.16
C PRO A 394 -14.30 -1.01 -2.66
N SER A 395 -14.73 -2.14 -3.22
CA SER A 395 -14.62 -2.42 -4.66
C SER A 395 -15.52 -1.53 -5.50
N ASP A 396 -16.57 -0.93 -4.89
CA ASP A 396 -17.67 -0.28 -5.56
C ASP A 396 -17.27 0.88 -6.47
N ARG A 397 -16.34 1.74 -6.03
CA ARG A 397 -15.88 2.87 -6.85
C ARG A 397 -15.15 2.45 -8.11
N TYR A 398 -14.30 1.43 -8.04
CA TYR A 398 -13.58 0.90 -9.21
C TYR A 398 -14.49 0.06 -10.09
N ALA A 399 -15.43 -0.66 -9.53
CA ALA A 399 -16.46 -1.38 -10.29
C ALA A 399 -17.29 -0.40 -11.14
N GLU A 400 -17.66 0.77 -10.61
CA GLU A 400 -18.36 1.80 -11.39
C GLU A 400 -17.48 2.38 -12.51
N VAL A 401 -16.20 2.67 -12.25
CA VAL A 401 -15.25 3.10 -13.28
C VAL A 401 -15.15 2.07 -14.40
N LEU A 402 -14.99 0.79 -14.07
CA LEU A 402 -14.91 -0.29 -15.06
C LEU A 402 -16.20 -0.40 -15.89
N ARG A 403 -17.39 -0.27 -15.27
CA ARG A 403 -18.66 -0.27 -16.01
C ARG A 403 -18.74 0.87 -17.03
N ILE A 404 -18.29 2.07 -16.64
CA ILE A 404 -18.25 3.24 -17.55
C ILE A 404 -17.33 2.95 -18.72
N LEU A 405 -16.14 2.45 -18.48
CA LEU A 405 -15.13 2.17 -19.52
C LEU A 405 -15.59 1.07 -20.48
N LEU A 406 -16.16 -0.02 -19.96
CA LEU A 406 -16.70 -1.11 -20.78
C LEU A 406 -17.87 -0.65 -21.65
N ALA A 407 -18.78 0.16 -21.09
CA ALA A 407 -19.87 0.76 -21.87
C ALA A 407 -19.38 1.67 -22.99
N ALA A 408 -18.21 2.28 -22.84
CA ALA A 408 -17.54 3.09 -23.86
C ALA A 408 -16.72 2.26 -24.88
N GLY A 409 -16.69 0.94 -24.75
CA GLY A 409 -16.00 0.04 -25.67
C GLY A 409 -14.53 -0.23 -25.33
N ALA A 410 -14.10 0.06 -24.11
CA ALA A 410 -12.77 -0.32 -23.66
C ALA A 410 -12.66 -1.86 -23.57
N THR A 411 -11.51 -2.40 -23.95
CA THR A 411 -11.22 -3.84 -23.90
C THR A 411 -10.42 -4.21 -22.64
N VAL A 412 -10.77 -5.33 -22.04
CA VAL A 412 -9.97 -5.91 -20.92
C VAL A 412 -8.66 -6.41 -21.52
N PRO A 413 -7.49 -6.08 -20.91
CA PRO A 413 -6.20 -6.59 -21.39
C PRO A 413 -6.13 -8.12 -21.31
N ASP A 414 -5.48 -8.76 -22.29
CA ASP A 414 -5.28 -10.22 -22.35
C ASP A 414 -4.47 -10.76 -21.15
N ARG A 415 -3.69 -9.91 -20.51
CA ARG A 415 -3.00 -10.21 -19.24
C ARG A 415 -3.30 -9.09 -18.26
N LEU A 416 -3.80 -9.45 -17.09
CA LEU A 416 -4.07 -8.49 -16.01
C LEU A 416 -2.79 -8.02 -15.31
N GLY A 417 -1.62 -8.49 -15.76
CA GLY A 417 -0.31 -8.08 -15.28
C GLY A 417 -0.19 -8.23 -13.74
N GLU A 418 0.42 -7.25 -13.11
CA GLU A 418 0.56 -7.16 -11.64
C GLU A 418 -0.76 -6.90 -10.90
N SER A 419 -1.88 -6.67 -11.62
CA SER A 419 -3.21 -6.52 -11.01
C SER A 419 -3.65 -7.76 -10.23
N GLY A 420 -3.06 -8.93 -10.52
CA GLY A 420 -3.17 -10.15 -9.73
C GLY A 420 -4.60 -10.60 -9.43
N ALA A 421 -4.78 -11.33 -8.36
CA ALA A 421 -6.05 -11.92 -7.93
C ALA A 421 -7.19 -10.91 -7.76
N ARG A 422 -6.90 -9.65 -7.39
CA ARG A 422 -7.93 -8.63 -7.18
C ARG A 422 -8.49 -8.09 -8.49
N GLY A 423 -7.62 -7.86 -9.50
CA GLY A 423 -8.09 -7.47 -10.84
C GLY A 423 -9.02 -8.53 -11.40
N THR A 424 -8.68 -9.81 -11.23
CA THR A 424 -9.51 -10.94 -11.61
C THR A 424 -10.85 -10.97 -10.87
N THR A 425 -10.88 -10.67 -9.57
CA THR A 425 -12.11 -10.62 -8.77
C THR A 425 -13.03 -9.49 -9.26
N LEU A 426 -12.52 -8.27 -9.47
CA LEU A 426 -13.30 -7.15 -9.97
C LEU A 426 -13.88 -7.42 -11.37
N VAL A 427 -13.10 -8.03 -12.25
CA VAL A 427 -13.53 -8.40 -13.61
C VAL A 427 -14.62 -9.47 -13.55
N ALA A 428 -14.46 -10.50 -12.69
CA ALA A 428 -15.44 -11.55 -12.49
C ALA A 428 -16.76 -11.03 -11.88
N GLU A 429 -16.70 -10.11 -10.91
CA GLU A 429 -17.90 -9.45 -10.33
C GLU A 429 -18.71 -8.68 -11.38
N LEU A 430 -18.07 -8.24 -12.45
CA LEU A 430 -18.72 -7.58 -13.59
C LEU A 430 -19.25 -8.56 -14.65
N GLY A 431 -19.14 -9.88 -14.41
CA GLY A 431 -19.58 -10.92 -15.35
C GLY A 431 -18.73 -11.03 -16.62
N ILE A 432 -17.47 -10.62 -16.53
CA ILE A 432 -16.49 -10.72 -17.59
C ILE A 432 -15.62 -11.92 -17.28
N ASP A 433 -15.51 -12.86 -18.23
CA ASP A 433 -14.58 -13.97 -18.08
C ASP A 433 -13.15 -13.42 -18.04
N PRO A 434 -12.37 -13.70 -16.97
CA PRO A 434 -10.98 -13.29 -16.95
C PRO A 434 -10.25 -13.96 -18.12
N PRO A 435 -9.32 -13.26 -18.79
CA PRO A 435 -8.49 -13.89 -19.81
C PRO A 435 -7.68 -15.03 -19.15
N ASP A 436 -7.56 -16.14 -19.90
CA ASP A 436 -6.82 -17.38 -19.50
C ASP A 436 -5.37 -17.11 -19.08
#